data_708c5ee51e2004037a9a2edbc98dc88f
#
_entry.id   708c5ee51e2004037a9a2edbc98dc88f
#
_cell.length_a   1.000
_cell.length_b   1.000
_cell.length_c   1.000
_cell.angle_alpha   90.00
_cell.angle_beta   90.00
_cell.angle_gamma   90.00
#
_symmetry.space_group_name_H-M   'P 1'
#
loop_
_entity.id
_entity.type
_entity.pdbx_description
1 polymer ?
#
loop_
_entity_poly.entity_id
_entity_poly.type
_entity_poly.pdbx_seq_one_letter_code
_entity_poly.pdbx_strand_id
1 'polypeptide(L)'
;MVFRSLIRTFAPIMMKYLLDLTVKAVERIHERYVLIRLTDGKPLPEMVPGQFVEVRVDGSPSTFLRRPISINFVDRELNELWLLVATVGDGTRKLADLKAGDTLNCLLPLGNGFTAAKQGEKVLLIGGGVGVAPLLYMGAEMQDKGIEPTFLLGARTAKDLLLLDIFKRYGRAFVTTEDGSEGEKGFVTNHSILQNERFDRISTCGPTPMMKAVARFAKEKGIECEASLENLMACGLGACLCCVEKVKTSIDQTTPDPSYSGGETTNVCVCKDGPVFDVKRLLW
;
A
#
# COMPACT_ATOMS: atom_id res chain seq x y z
N MET A 1 4.11 -38.42 31.12
CA MET A 1 5.02 -37.38 30.63
C MET A 1 4.78 -37.24 29.13
N VAL A 2 4.02 -36.23 28.73
CA VAL A 2 3.68 -35.97 27.32
C VAL A 2 4.53 -34.82 26.84
N PHE A 3 5.51 -35.11 25.98
CA PHE A 3 6.29 -34.08 25.28
C PHE A 3 5.38 -33.38 24.27
N ARG A 4 4.90 -32.16 24.60
CA ARG A 4 4.34 -31.25 23.61
C ARG A 4 5.49 -30.67 22.77
N SER A 5 5.63 -31.17 21.56
CA SER A 5 6.49 -30.60 20.52
C SER A 5 6.04 -29.18 20.24
N LEU A 6 6.85 -28.20 20.62
CA LEU A 6 6.75 -26.81 20.17
C LEU A 6 7.21 -26.73 18.71
N ILE A 7 6.29 -27.00 17.79
CA ILE A 7 6.51 -26.62 16.39
C ILE A 7 6.40 -25.10 16.34
N ARG A 8 7.52 -24.41 16.38
CA ARG A 8 7.59 -23.00 15.96
C ARG A 8 7.33 -23.01 14.45
N THR A 9 6.15 -22.64 14.04
CA THR A 9 5.83 -22.29 12.66
C THR A 9 6.68 -21.05 12.33
N PHE A 10 7.82 -21.27 11.66
CA PHE A 10 8.55 -20.17 11.04
C PHE A 10 7.63 -19.58 9.98
N ALA A 11 7.29 -18.31 10.13
CA ALA A 11 6.69 -17.57 9.03
C ALA A 11 7.62 -17.71 7.81
N PRO A 12 7.11 -18.00 6.62
CA PRO A 12 7.95 -18.16 5.45
C PRO A 12 8.78 -16.89 5.26
N ILE A 13 10.10 -17.03 5.21
CA ILE A 13 11.00 -15.93 4.88
C ILE A 13 10.67 -15.55 3.45
N MET A 14 9.98 -14.43 3.25
CA MET A 14 9.73 -13.92 1.91
C MET A 14 11.07 -13.54 1.27
N MET A 15 11.42 -14.26 0.23
CA MET A 15 12.64 -14.00 -0.54
C MET A 15 12.50 -12.65 -1.23
N LYS A 16 13.61 -11.90 -1.27
CA LYS A 16 13.72 -10.62 -1.98
C LYS A 16 14.58 -10.83 -3.21
N TYR A 17 14.17 -10.25 -4.31
CA TYR A 17 14.81 -10.43 -5.61
C TYR A 17 15.29 -9.06 -6.13
N LEU A 18 16.43 -9.08 -6.78
CA LEU A 18 16.91 -7.97 -7.59
C LEU A 18 16.77 -8.39 -9.06
N LEU A 19 15.79 -7.79 -9.74
CA LEU A 19 15.42 -8.15 -11.11
C LEU A 19 15.55 -6.97 -12.05
N ASP A 20 15.94 -7.25 -13.29
CA ASP A 20 15.91 -6.33 -14.41
C ASP A 20 14.64 -6.62 -15.22
N LEU A 21 13.55 -5.90 -14.90
CA LEU A 21 12.26 -6.11 -15.53
C LEU A 21 12.14 -5.31 -16.82
N THR A 22 11.48 -5.88 -17.82
CA THR A 22 11.18 -5.21 -19.08
C THR A 22 9.93 -4.35 -18.97
N VAL A 23 10.02 -3.09 -19.40
CA VAL A 23 8.88 -2.19 -19.51
C VAL A 23 8.00 -2.65 -20.67
N LYS A 24 6.76 -3.06 -20.41
CA LYS A 24 5.77 -3.37 -21.45
C LYS A 24 5.05 -2.14 -21.95
N ALA A 25 4.70 -1.24 -21.04
CA ALA A 25 4.04 0.01 -21.37
C ALA A 25 4.24 1.06 -20.28
N VAL A 26 4.18 2.32 -20.68
CA VAL A 26 4.02 3.48 -19.80
C VAL A 26 2.83 4.27 -20.27
N GLU A 27 1.78 4.31 -19.48
CA GLU A 27 0.53 4.99 -19.79
C GLU A 27 0.41 6.27 -18.93
N ARG A 28 0.21 7.42 -19.57
CA ARG A 28 -0.05 8.66 -18.85
C ARG A 28 -1.53 8.70 -18.46
N ILE A 29 -1.77 8.42 -17.18
CA ILE A 29 -3.12 8.40 -16.59
C ILE A 29 -3.61 9.82 -16.31
N HIS A 30 -2.69 10.71 -15.93
CA HIS A 30 -2.96 12.11 -15.61
C HIS A 30 -1.68 12.93 -15.84
N GLU A 31 -1.77 14.26 -15.81
CA GLU A 31 -0.59 15.14 -15.96
C GLU A 31 0.56 14.78 -15.00
N ARG A 32 0.19 14.34 -13.79
CA ARG A 32 1.14 14.02 -12.70
C ARG A 32 1.27 12.53 -12.39
N TYR A 33 0.61 11.64 -13.15
CA TYR A 33 0.64 10.21 -12.84
C TYR A 33 0.84 9.37 -14.10
N VAL A 34 1.69 8.37 -13.97
CA VAL A 34 1.90 7.35 -15.01
C VAL A 34 1.70 5.97 -14.42
N LEU A 35 1.13 5.07 -15.22
CA LEU A 35 1.06 3.64 -14.94
C LEU A 35 2.14 2.94 -15.76
N ILE A 36 3.11 2.32 -15.08
CA ILE A 36 4.18 1.54 -15.69
C ILE A 36 3.82 0.06 -15.56
N ARG A 37 3.78 -0.66 -16.67
CA ARG A 37 3.60 -2.10 -16.69
C ARG A 37 4.93 -2.78 -17.00
N LEU A 38 5.33 -3.70 -16.13
CA LEU A 38 6.60 -4.41 -16.18
C LEU A 38 6.35 -5.92 -16.33
N THR A 39 7.28 -6.62 -16.96
CA THR A 39 7.25 -8.08 -17.07
C THR A 39 8.66 -8.66 -16.98
N ASP A 40 8.74 -9.98 -16.80
CA ASP A 40 9.99 -10.76 -16.88
C ASP A 40 9.79 -11.93 -17.84
N GLY A 41 10.88 -12.44 -18.39
CA GLY A 41 10.90 -13.69 -19.16
C GLY A 41 10.62 -14.94 -18.32
N LYS A 42 10.61 -14.82 -16.99
CA LYS A 42 10.25 -15.85 -16.00
C LYS A 42 9.04 -15.39 -15.20
N PRO A 43 8.31 -16.31 -14.54
CA PRO A 43 7.25 -15.93 -13.62
C PRO A 43 7.75 -14.94 -12.57
N LEU A 44 6.99 -13.85 -12.38
CA LEU A 44 7.25 -12.89 -11.31
C LEU A 44 7.14 -13.57 -9.94
N PRO A 45 7.94 -13.14 -8.95
CA PRO A 45 7.85 -13.69 -7.60
C PRO A 45 6.48 -13.43 -6.97
N GLU A 46 6.14 -14.25 -5.97
CA GLU A 46 4.95 -14.02 -5.16
C GLU A 46 5.01 -12.67 -4.46
N MET A 47 3.94 -11.93 -4.58
CA MET A 47 3.74 -10.60 -3.99
C MET A 47 2.36 -10.53 -3.36
N VAL A 48 2.22 -9.71 -2.32
CA VAL A 48 0.93 -9.50 -1.65
C VAL A 48 0.55 -8.01 -1.64
N PRO A 49 -0.76 -7.68 -1.60
CA PRO A 49 -1.23 -6.30 -1.54
C PRO A 49 -0.63 -5.51 -0.38
N GLY A 50 -0.23 -4.27 -0.64
CA GLY A 50 0.40 -3.40 0.36
C GLY A 50 1.93 -3.43 0.35
N GLN A 51 2.56 -4.39 -0.35
CA GLN A 51 4.00 -4.39 -0.59
C GLN A 51 4.40 -3.34 -1.62
N PHE A 52 5.70 -3.09 -1.71
CA PHE A 52 6.29 -2.12 -2.62
C PHE A 52 7.55 -2.67 -3.29
N VAL A 53 8.05 -1.93 -4.25
CA VAL A 53 9.31 -2.16 -4.94
C VAL A 53 10.24 -0.96 -4.78
N GLU A 54 11.53 -1.18 -4.70
CA GLU A 54 12.55 -0.14 -4.80
C GLU A 54 13.11 -0.12 -6.23
N VAL A 55 12.71 0.86 -7.03
CA VAL A 55 13.15 1.00 -8.42
C VAL A 55 14.42 1.84 -8.54
N ARG A 56 15.39 1.40 -9.33
CA ARG A 56 16.57 2.18 -9.68
C ARG A 56 16.21 3.18 -10.79
N VAL A 57 16.67 4.39 -10.65
CA VAL A 57 16.45 5.43 -11.64
C VAL A 57 17.75 5.70 -12.39
N ASP A 58 17.86 5.15 -13.58
CA ASP A 58 19.03 5.34 -14.43
C ASP A 58 18.93 6.63 -15.25
N GLY A 59 20.07 7.26 -15.53
CA GLY A 59 20.12 8.49 -16.33
C GLY A 59 19.57 9.73 -15.62
N SER A 60 19.52 9.74 -14.27
CA SER A 60 19.15 10.89 -13.44
C SER A 60 20.30 11.23 -12.47
N PRO A 61 21.22 12.16 -12.83
CA PRO A 61 22.38 12.47 -12.00
C PRO A 61 22.06 12.98 -10.61
N SER A 62 20.87 13.57 -10.41
CA SER A 62 20.38 14.06 -9.12
C SER A 62 19.69 12.97 -8.27
N THR A 63 19.52 11.75 -8.82
CA THR A 63 18.74 10.67 -8.16
C THR A 63 19.67 9.51 -7.79
N PHE A 64 20.31 9.59 -6.63
CA PHE A 64 21.24 8.56 -6.16
C PHE A 64 20.55 7.34 -5.54
N LEU A 65 19.40 7.54 -4.89
CA LEU A 65 18.68 6.48 -4.21
C LEU A 65 17.59 5.90 -5.09
N ARG A 66 17.27 4.64 -4.88
CA ARG A 66 16.07 4.00 -5.42
C ARG A 66 14.81 4.74 -5.00
N ARG A 67 13.72 4.50 -5.69
CA ARG A 67 12.40 5.05 -5.35
C ARG A 67 11.46 3.94 -4.91
N PRO A 68 10.91 4.05 -3.68
CA PRO A 68 9.88 3.13 -3.23
C PRO A 68 8.58 3.43 -3.99
N ILE A 69 8.04 2.43 -4.65
CA ILE A 69 6.78 2.51 -5.39
C ILE A 69 5.90 1.35 -4.95
N SER A 70 4.68 1.64 -4.50
CA SER A 70 3.71 0.61 -4.12
C SER A 70 3.37 -0.28 -5.29
N ILE A 71 3.23 -1.58 -5.05
CA ILE A 71 2.69 -2.53 -6.02
C ILE A 71 1.22 -2.18 -6.22
N ASN A 72 0.89 -1.70 -7.43
CA ASN A 72 -0.47 -1.32 -7.78
C ASN A 72 -1.31 -2.54 -8.17
N PHE A 73 -0.72 -3.46 -8.93
CA PHE A 73 -1.38 -4.67 -9.36
C PHE A 73 -0.36 -5.72 -9.79
N VAL A 74 -0.72 -7.00 -9.66
CA VAL A 74 0.02 -8.13 -10.23
C VAL A 74 -0.95 -8.95 -11.05
N ASP A 75 -0.76 -8.95 -12.36
CA ASP A 75 -1.48 -9.80 -13.27
C ASP A 75 -0.66 -11.09 -13.47
N ARG A 76 -1.15 -12.18 -12.88
CA ARG A 76 -0.44 -13.47 -12.90
C ARG A 76 -0.58 -14.17 -14.25
N GLU A 77 -1.69 -13.94 -14.98
CA GLU A 77 -1.94 -14.54 -16.28
C GLU A 77 -1.06 -13.91 -17.36
N LEU A 78 -0.94 -12.59 -17.34
CA LEU A 78 -0.11 -11.83 -18.25
C LEU A 78 1.35 -11.71 -17.79
N ASN A 79 1.66 -12.17 -16.59
CA ASN A 79 2.96 -12.02 -15.92
C ASN A 79 3.40 -10.56 -15.86
N GLU A 80 2.52 -9.68 -15.39
CA GLU A 80 2.75 -8.24 -15.32
C GLU A 80 2.73 -7.71 -13.89
N LEU A 81 3.64 -6.80 -13.60
CA LEU A 81 3.66 -5.96 -12.42
C LEU A 81 3.31 -4.52 -12.82
N TRP A 82 2.31 -3.94 -12.17
CA TRP A 82 1.89 -2.57 -12.42
C TRP A 82 2.33 -1.64 -11.29
N LEU A 83 2.89 -0.51 -11.67
CA LEU A 83 3.37 0.54 -10.76
C LEU A 83 2.69 1.87 -11.13
N LEU A 84 1.90 2.42 -10.20
CA LEU A 84 1.31 3.75 -10.35
C LEU A 84 2.26 4.77 -9.73
N VAL A 85 2.82 5.65 -10.55
CA VAL A 85 3.90 6.57 -10.17
C VAL A 85 3.44 8.02 -10.24
N ALA A 86 3.55 8.75 -9.12
CA ALA A 86 3.37 10.20 -9.08
C ALA A 86 4.67 10.89 -9.53
N THR A 87 4.59 11.74 -10.57
CA THR A 87 5.75 12.44 -11.17
C THR A 87 6.11 13.71 -10.41
N VAL A 88 6.47 13.58 -9.13
CA VAL A 88 6.68 14.72 -8.22
C VAL A 88 8.13 15.22 -8.13
N GLY A 89 9.11 14.36 -8.45
CA GLY A 89 10.54 14.68 -8.37
C GLY A 89 11.28 14.23 -9.62
N ASP A 90 12.58 14.56 -9.73
CA ASP A 90 13.41 14.25 -10.91
C ASP A 90 13.41 12.75 -11.21
N GLY A 91 13.60 11.91 -10.19
CA GLY A 91 13.60 10.47 -10.37
C GLY A 91 12.27 9.93 -10.91
N THR A 92 11.13 10.37 -10.36
CA THR A 92 9.81 9.90 -10.83
C THR A 92 9.42 10.51 -12.18
N ARG A 93 9.88 11.71 -12.50
CA ARG A 93 9.78 12.26 -13.87
C ARG A 93 10.57 11.41 -14.87
N LYS A 94 11.81 11.00 -14.47
CA LYS A 94 12.61 10.13 -15.32
C LYS A 94 11.98 8.75 -15.55
N LEU A 95 11.34 8.19 -14.54
CA LEU A 95 10.55 6.94 -14.69
C LEU A 95 9.39 7.10 -15.69
N ALA A 96 8.80 8.29 -15.76
CA ALA A 96 7.72 8.58 -16.72
C ALA A 96 8.20 8.71 -18.18
N ASP A 97 9.51 8.86 -18.41
CA ASP A 97 10.12 8.92 -19.75
C ASP A 97 10.45 7.53 -20.32
N LEU A 98 10.33 6.46 -19.52
CA LEU A 98 10.57 5.08 -19.95
C LEU A 98 9.64 4.70 -21.12
N LYS A 99 10.12 3.79 -21.96
CA LYS A 99 9.40 3.29 -23.13
C LYS A 99 9.30 1.78 -23.11
N ALA A 100 8.36 1.24 -23.86
CA ALA A 100 8.28 -0.20 -24.09
C ALA A 100 9.63 -0.74 -24.62
N GLY A 101 10.12 -1.81 -24.03
CA GLY A 101 11.42 -2.41 -24.30
C GLY A 101 12.56 -1.92 -23.39
N ASP A 102 12.39 -0.82 -22.66
CA ASP A 102 13.38 -0.38 -21.66
C ASP A 102 13.48 -1.39 -20.51
N THR A 103 14.57 -1.32 -19.78
CA THR A 103 14.81 -2.14 -18.59
C THR A 103 14.68 -1.30 -17.33
N LEU A 104 13.94 -1.79 -16.34
CA LEU A 104 13.83 -1.18 -15.01
C LEU A 104 14.34 -2.15 -13.94
N ASN A 105 15.43 -1.78 -13.26
CA ASN A 105 15.99 -2.58 -12.19
C ASN A 105 15.17 -2.40 -10.91
N CYS A 106 14.60 -3.49 -10.39
CA CYS A 106 13.68 -3.53 -9.26
C CYS A 106 14.18 -4.44 -8.14
N LEU A 107 14.19 -3.96 -6.92
CA LEU A 107 14.34 -4.78 -5.71
C LEU A 107 12.94 -5.03 -5.14
N LEU A 108 12.48 -6.28 -5.13
CA LEU A 108 11.10 -6.66 -4.81
C LEU A 108 10.99 -8.12 -4.31
N PRO A 109 9.85 -8.54 -3.69
CA PRO A 109 8.91 -7.65 -3.04
C PRO A 109 9.46 -7.15 -1.71
N LEU A 110 9.02 -5.97 -1.26
CA LEU A 110 9.50 -5.36 -0.02
C LEU A 110 8.33 -5.02 0.90
N GLY A 111 8.61 -5.05 2.20
CA GLY A 111 7.64 -4.74 3.25
C GLY A 111 6.60 -5.83 3.50
N ASN A 112 5.73 -5.56 4.47
CA ASN A 112 4.59 -6.39 4.86
C ASN A 112 3.32 -5.83 4.25
N GLY A 113 2.47 -6.70 3.72
CA GLY A 113 1.20 -6.32 3.09
C GLY A 113 0.06 -6.11 4.07
N PHE A 114 -1.10 -5.77 3.52
CA PHE A 114 -2.36 -5.71 4.23
C PHE A 114 -2.78 -7.10 4.73
N THR A 115 -3.51 -7.11 5.83
CA THR A 115 -4.14 -8.33 6.34
C THR A 115 -5.14 -8.86 5.32
N ALA A 116 -4.98 -10.11 4.90
CA ALA A 116 -5.91 -10.72 3.95
C ALA A 116 -7.35 -10.74 4.49
N ALA A 117 -8.32 -10.43 3.62
CA ALA A 117 -9.72 -10.50 3.98
C ALA A 117 -10.17 -11.96 4.23
N LYS A 118 -11.06 -12.14 5.19
CA LYS A 118 -11.67 -13.44 5.54
C LYS A 118 -13.04 -13.57 4.88
N GLN A 119 -13.49 -14.79 4.66
CA GLN A 119 -14.84 -15.04 4.15
C GLN A 119 -15.89 -14.42 5.08
N GLY A 120 -16.82 -13.67 4.48
CA GLY A 120 -17.88 -12.96 5.20
C GLY A 120 -17.45 -11.64 5.85
N GLU A 121 -16.16 -11.29 5.82
CA GLU A 121 -15.66 -10.01 6.34
C GLU A 121 -15.97 -8.87 5.38
N LYS A 122 -16.55 -7.79 5.88
CA LYS A 122 -16.80 -6.56 5.12
C LYS A 122 -15.63 -5.60 5.28
N VAL A 123 -14.78 -5.54 4.27
CA VAL A 123 -13.59 -4.66 4.27
C VAL A 123 -13.84 -3.44 3.40
N LEU A 124 -13.59 -2.25 3.96
CA LEU A 124 -13.62 -0.99 3.24
C LEU A 124 -12.19 -0.54 2.91
N LEU A 125 -11.92 -0.33 1.62
CA LEU A 125 -10.64 0.10 1.09
C LEU A 125 -10.69 1.60 0.80
N ILE A 126 -10.04 2.42 1.65
CA ILE A 126 -10.10 3.90 1.56
C ILE A 126 -8.78 4.42 1.01
N GLY A 127 -8.82 5.09 -0.14
CA GLY A 127 -7.63 5.64 -0.79
C GLY A 127 -7.75 7.09 -1.21
N GLY A 128 -6.61 7.80 -1.28
CA GLY A 128 -6.55 9.16 -1.78
C GLY A 128 -5.31 9.46 -2.60
N GLY A 129 -5.47 10.13 -3.74
CA GLY A 129 -4.38 10.42 -4.65
C GLY A 129 -3.65 9.15 -5.11
N VAL A 130 -2.30 9.16 -5.14
CA VAL A 130 -1.50 7.97 -5.50
C VAL A 130 -1.64 6.82 -4.50
N GLY A 131 -2.08 7.09 -3.26
CA GLY A 131 -2.31 6.07 -2.24
C GLY A 131 -3.42 5.06 -2.58
N VAL A 132 -4.19 5.29 -3.65
CA VAL A 132 -5.10 4.27 -4.19
C VAL A 132 -4.34 3.05 -4.76
N ALA A 133 -3.05 3.22 -5.10
CA ALA A 133 -2.25 2.19 -5.77
C ALA A 133 -2.31 0.81 -5.09
N PRO A 134 -1.94 0.63 -3.82
CA PRO A 134 -1.91 -0.70 -3.20
C PRO A 134 -3.30 -1.31 -2.97
N LEU A 135 -4.35 -0.49 -3.02
CA LEU A 135 -5.72 -0.93 -2.74
C LEU A 135 -6.37 -1.64 -3.93
N LEU A 136 -5.94 -1.35 -5.16
CA LEU A 136 -6.44 -2.04 -6.35
C LEU A 136 -6.09 -3.53 -6.29
N TYR A 137 -4.83 -3.84 -6.00
CA TYR A 137 -4.38 -5.22 -5.89
C TYR A 137 -5.08 -5.95 -4.73
N MET A 138 -5.30 -5.26 -3.60
CA MET A 138 -6.06 -5.85 -2.48
C MET A 138 -7.49 -6.20 -2.89
N GLY A 139 -8.17 -5.31 -3.62
CA GLY A 139 -9.52 -5.59 -4.09
C GLY A 139 -9.58 -6.75 -5.09
N ALA A 140 -8.60 -6.86 -5.99
CA ALA A 140 -8.51 -7.98 -6.92
C ALA A 140 -8.32 -9.32 -6.18
N GLU A 141 -7.38 -9.39 -5.22
CA GLU A 141 -7.16 -10.58 -4.39
C GLU A 141 -8.39 -10.95 -3.53
N MET A 142 -9.20 -9.97 -3.12
CA MET A 142 -10.47 -10.22 -2.45
C MET A 142 -11.48 -10.85 -3.41
N GLN A 143 -11.63 -10.26 -4.62
CA GLN A 143 -12.56 -10.77 -5.64
C GLN A 143 -12.21 -12.19 -6.05
N ASP A 144 -10.93 -12.50 -6.26
CA ASP A 144 -10.45 -13.85 -6.58
C ASP A 144 -10.81 -14.88 -5.51
N LYS A 145 -10.96 -14.42 -4.25
CA LYS A 145 -11.43 -15.24 -3.12
C LYS A 145 -12.95 -15.26 -2.95
N GLY A 146 -13.70 -14.64 -3.87
CA GLY A 146 -15.16 -14.52 -3.78
C GLY A 146 -15.64 -13.55 -2.70
N ILE A 147 -14.80 -12.59 -2.28
CA ILE A 147 -15.14 -11.53 -1.32
C ILE A 147 -15.31 -10.24 -2.10
N GLU A 148 -16.50 -9.63 -2.04
CA GLU A 148 -16.75 -8.36 -2.75
C GLU A 148 -16.02 -7.19 -2.05
N PRO A 149 -15.04 -6.54 -2.70
CA PRO A 149 -14.40 -5.37 -2.12
C PRO A 149 -15.30 -4.14 -2.22
N THR A 150 -15.22 -3.26 -1.23
CA THR A 150 -15.83 -1.93 -1.27
C THR A 150 -14.71 -0.89 -1.21
N PHE A 151 -14.67 -0.02 -2.22
CA PHE A 151 -13.70 1.07 -2.32
C PHE A 151 -14.35 2.41 -2.03
N LEU A 152 -13.63 3.27 -1.32
CA LEU A 152 -13.95 4.69 -1.15
C LEU A 152 -12.74 5.52 -1.52
N LEU A 153 -12.81 6.18 -2.69
CA LEU A 153 -11.69 6.89 -3.28
C LEU A 153 -11.90 8.40 -3.18
N GLY A 154 -10.92 9.08 -2.61
CA GLY A 154 -10.93 10.53 -2.47
C GLY A 154 -9.98 11.23 -3.42
N ALA A 155 -10.44 12.36 -3.99
CA ALA A 155 -9.63 13.20 -4.86
C ALA A 155 -9.98 14.68 -4.66
N ARG A 156 -9.16 15.58 -5.21
CA ARG A 156 -9.49 17.01 -5.22
C ARG A 156 -10.61 17.32 -6.22
N THR A 157 -10.51 16.73 -7.39
CA THR A 157 -11.45 16.91 -8.51
C THR A 157 -11.70 15.57 -9.20
N ALA A 158 -12.72 15.49 -10.04
CA ALA A 158 -13.00 14.31 -10.87
C ALA A 158 -11.79 13.86 -11.72
N LYS A 159 -10.99 14.83 -12.21
CA LYS A 159 -9.78 14.54 -13.00
C LYS A 159 -8.68 13.84 -12.20
N ASP A 160 -8.65 14.03 -10.88
CA ASP A 160 -7.67 13.43 -9.99
C ASP A 160 -8.09 12.02 -9.51
N LEU A 161 -9.25 11.50 -9.91
CA LEU A 161 -9.70 10.14 -9.63
C LEU A 161 -8.93 9.13 -10.51
N LEU A 162 -7.92 8.52 -9.92
CA LEU A 162 -7.03 7.62 -10.63
C LEU A 162 -7.63 6.22 -10.78
N LEU A 163 -7.59 5.65 -11.99
CA LEU A 163 -7.97 4.26 -12.29
C LEU A 163 -9.40 3.87 -11.86
N LEU A 164 -10.32 4.84 -11.73
CA LEU A 164 -11.68 4.61 -11.20
C LEU A 164 -12.40 3.49 -11.96
N ASP A 165 -12.31 3.46 -13.31
CA ASP A 165 -12.96 2.43 -14.10
C ASP A 165 -12.40 1.04 -13.86
N ILE A 166 -11.12 0.94 -13.48
CA ILE A 166 -10.51 -0.32 -13.12
C ILE A 166 -11.02 -0.77 -11.74
N PHE A 167 -11.08 0.13 -10.76
CA PHE A 167 -11.66 -0.17 -9.44
C PHE A 167 -13.10 -0.70 -9.53
N LYS A 168 -13.93 -0.08 -10.39
CA LYS A 168 -15.33 -0.50 -10.65
C LYS A 168 -15.45 -1.92 -11.23
N ARG A 169 -14.42 -2.45 -11.87
CA ARG A 169 -14.41 -3.84 -12.36
C ARG A 169 -14.22 -4.87 -11.26
N TYR A 170 -13.53 -4.48 -10.19
CA TYR A 170 -13.21 -5.40 -9.09
C TYR A 170 -14.23 -5.36 -7.95
N GLY A 171 -15.02 -4.28 -7.81
CA GLY A 171 -16.00 -4.19 -6.75
C GLY A 171 -16.79 -2.89 -6.74
N ARG A 172 -17.47 -2.64 -5.63
CA ARG A 172 -18.25 -1.42 -5.42
C ARG A 172 -17.29 -0.25 -5.19
N ALA A 173 -17.32 0.77 -6.05
CA ALA A 173 -16.47 1.94 -5.93
C ALA A 173 -17.30 3.21 -5.68
N PHE A 174 -17.08 3.82 -4.53
CA PHE A 174 -17.62 5.11 -4.10
C PHE A 174 -16.53 6.17 -4.19
N VAL A 175 -16.92 7.41 -4.47
CA VAL A 175 -15.97 8.50 -4.64
C VAL A 175 -16.40 9.76 -3.91
N THR A 176 -15.39 10.52 -3.43
CA THR A 176 -15.55 11.90 -2.98
C THR A 176 -14.61 12.80 -3.73
N THR A 177 -15.07 13.99 -4.08
CA THR A 177 -14.20 15.06 -4.55
C THR A 177 -14.37 16.32 -3.70
N GLU A 178 -13.27 17.00 -3.40
CA GLU A 178 -13.31 18.19 -2.54
C GLU A 178 -14.18 19.29 -3.17
N ASP A 179 -14.15 19.41 -4.50
CA ASP A 179 -14.96 20.39 -5.25
C ASP A 179 -16.38 19.90 -5.56
N GLY A 180 -16.68 18.61 -5.41
CA GLY A 180 -17.99 18.02 -5.73
C GLY A 180 -18.20 17.75 -7.22
N SER A 181 -17.11 17.69 -8.00
CA SER A 181 -17.21 17.43 -9.45
C SER A 181 -17.51 15.95 -9.81
N GLU A 182 -17.33 15.02 -8.86
CA GLU A 182 -17.70 13.61 -9.00
C GLU A 182 -17.99 13.02 -7.61
N GLY A 183 -19.02 12.19 -7.52
CA GLY A 183 -19.46 11.55 -6.28
C GLY A 183 -19.96 12.53 -5.23
N GLU A 184 -19.72 12.24 -3.94
CA GLU A 184 -20.09 13.12 -2.85
C GLU A 184 -19.04 14.22 -2.65
N LYS A 185 -19.50 15.45 -2.39
CA LYS A 185 -18.61 16.57 -2.12
C LYS A 185 -17.97 16.46 -0.74
N GLY A 186 -16.65 16.58 -0.67
CA GLY A 186 -15.89 16.64 0.59
C GLY A 186 -14.78 15.61 0.66
N PHE A 187 -14.42 15.26 1.89
CA PHE A 187 -13.39 14.26 2.18
C PHE A 187 -13.99 12.86 2.33
N VAL A 188 -13.15 11.83 2.19
CA VAL A 188 -13.59 10.42 2.33
C VAL A 188 -14.35 10.15 3.63
N THR A 189 -13.98 10.82 4.73
CA THR A 189 -14.67 10.71 6.02
C THR A 189 -16.05 11.37 6.08
N ASN A 190 -16.43 12.13 5.04
CA ASN A 190 -17.77 12.73 4.94
C ASN A 190 -18.76 11.88 4.16
N HIS A 191 -18.29 10.85 3.41
CA HIS A 191 -19.13 10.06 2.53
C HIS A 191 -20.21 9.29 3.31
N SER A 192 -21.44 9.31 2.79
CA SER A 192 -22.64 8.73 3.41
C SER A 192 -22.52 7.23 3.66
N ILE A 193 -21.72 6.49 2.86
CA ILE A 193 -21.51 5.04 3.04
C ILE A 193 -21.01 4.69 4.45
N LEU A 194 -20.21 5.57 5.07
CA LEU A 194 -19.67 5.36 6.42
C LEU A 194 -20.74 5.42 7.51
N GLN A 195 -21.91 5.97 7.19
CA GLN A 195 -23.08 6.02 8.09
C GLN A 195 -24.10 4.94 7.75
N ASN A 196 -24.20 4.58 6.46
CA ASN A 196 -25.23 3.70 5.93
C ASN A 196 -24.84 2.23 6.00
N GLU A 197 -23.54 1.92 6.03
CA GLU A 197 -23.06 0.53 6.06
C GLU A 197 -22.09 0.30 7.24
N ARG A 198 -22.03 -0.95 7.67
CA ARG A 198 -21.07 -1.40 8.69
C ARG A 198 -19.96 -2.20 8.03
N PHE A 199 -18.74 -1.90 8.44
CA PHE A 199 -17.54 -2.59 8.00
C PHE A 199 -16.84 -3.20 9.22
N ASP A 200 -16.23 -4.36 9.01
CA ASP A 200 -15.47 -5.07 10.06
C ASP A 200 -14.04 -4.53 10.10
N ARG A 201 -13.50 -4.13 8.94
CA ARG A 201 -12.15 -3.59 8.83
C ARG A 201 -12.06 -2.49 7.76
N ILE A 202 -11.14 -1.56 8.00
CA ILE A 202 -10.75 -0.53 7.05
C ILE A 202 -9.26 -0.69 6.73
N SER A 203 -8.90 -0.73 5.44
CA SER A 203 -7.52 -0.63 4.98
C SER A 203 -7.37 0.69 4.22
N THR A 204 -6.40 1.52 4.61
CA THR A 204 -6.26 2.87 4.04
C THR A 204 -4.85 3.18 3.59
N CYS A 205 -4.74 3.96 2.51
CA CYS A 205 -3.49 4.53 2.03
C CYS A 205 -3.73 5.87 1.34
N GLY A 206 -2.85 6.83 1.56
CA GLY A 206 -2.94 8.16 0.96
C GLY A 206 -2.31 9.25 1.83
N PRO A 207 -2.69 10.52 1.62
CA PRO A 207 -2.14 11.62 2.40
C PRO A 207 -2.29 11.42 3.91
N THR A 208 -1.23 11.69 4.68
CA THR A 208 -1.21 11.51 6.13
C THR A 208 -2.42 12.14 6.85
N PRO A 209 -2.88 13.37 6.51
CA PRO A 209 -4.09 13.95 7.14
C PRO A 209 -5.35 13.09 6.89
N MET A 210 -5.50 12.51 5.68
CA MET A 210 -6.60 11.63 5.33
C MET A 210 -6.55 10.35 6.18
N MET A 211 -5.40 9.66 6.20
CA MET A 211 -5.23 8.43 6.98
C MET A 211 -5.49 8.65 8.48
N LYS A 212 -5.02 9.78 9.05
CA LYS A 212 -5.33 10.17 10.44
C LYS A 212 -6.82 10.38 10.68
N ALA A 213 -7.53 11.00 9.74
CA ALA A 213 -8.98 11.18 9.85
C ALA A 213 -9.73 9.85 9.78
N VAL A 214 -9.32 8.95 8.87
CA VAL A 214 -9.86 7.59 8.76
C VAL A 214 -9.59 6.78 10.03
N ALA A 215 -8.37 6.86 10.59
CA ALA A 215 -8.01 6.17 11.82
C ALA A 215 -8.86 6.63 13.02
N ARG A 216 -9.12 7.94 13.14
CA ARG A 216 -10.02 8.49 14.17
C ARG A 216 -11.44 7.97 14.00
N PHE A 217 -11.99 8.03 12.79
CA PHE A 217 -13.30 7.48 12.48
C PHE A 217 -13.39 5.99 12.87
N ALA A 218 -12.41 5.18 12.45
CA ALA A 218 -12.38 3.75 12.77
C ALA A 218 -12.35 3.51 14.29
N LYS A 219 -11.53 4.27 15.03
CA LYS A 219 -11.46 4.20 16.49
C LYS A 219 -12.79 4.55 17.15
N GLU A 220 -13.46 5.61 16.71
CA GLU A 220 -14.77 6.04 17.23
C GLU A 220 -15.86 5.00 17.00
N LYS A 221 -15.78 4.27 15.88
CA LYS A 221 -16.74 3.22 15.51
C LYS A 221 -16.34 1.83 16.00
N GLY A 222 -15.18 1.66 16.61
CA GLY A 222 -14.68 0.37 17.06
C GLY A 222 -14.34 -0.58 15.91
N ILE A 223 -13.97 -0.04 14.72
CA ILE A 223 -13.61 -0.80 13.52
C ILE A 223 -12.10 -1.04 13.52
N GLU A 224 -11.66 -2.24 13.16
CA GLU A 224 -10.24 -2.51 12.93
C GLU A 224 -9.75 -1.70 11.72
N CYS A 225 -8.56 -1.09 11.85
CA CYS A 225 -8.03 -0.24 10.79
C CYS A 225 -6.53 -0.43 10.65
N GLU A 226 -6.08 -0.56 9.41
CA GLU A 226 -4.68 -0.60 9.03
C GLU A 226 -4.38 0.48 7.99
N ALA A 227 -3.19 1.07 8.09
CA ALA A 227 -2.74 2.14 7.20
C ALA A 227 -1.39 1.78 6.58
N SER A 228 -1.26 1.99 5.27
CA SER A 228 0.01 1.87 4.55
C SER A 228 0.71 3.22 4.54
N LEU A 229 1.87 3.30 5.21
CA LEU A 229 2.64 4.54 5.37
C LEU A 229 3.57 4.79 4.18
N GLU A 230 3.76 6.05 3.86
CA GLU A 230 4.68 6.54 2.83
C GLU A 230 5.82 7.35 3.48
N ASN A 231 6.88 6.66 3.92
CA ASN A 231 8.07 7.31 4.46
C ASN A 231 9.17 7.41 3.40
N LEU A 232 10.07 8.38 3.56
CA LEU A 232 11.30 8.43 2.77
C LEU A 232 12.11 7.16 3.03
N MET A 233 12.57 6.52 1.97
CA MET A 233 13.35 5.28 2.04
C MET A 233 14.66 5.41 1.28
N ALA A 234 15.68 4.65 1.71
CA ALA A 234 16.96 4.57 1.02
C ALA A 234 17.31 3.14 0.65
N CYS A 235 17.32 2.19 1.59
CA CYS A 235 17.73 0.82 1.32
C CYS A 235 16.57 -0.16 1.07
N GLY A 236 15.37 0.12 1.53
CA GLY A 236 14.22 -0.79 1.45
C GLY A 236 14.34 -2.06 2.31
N LEU A 237 15.43 -2.23 3.10
CA LEU A 237 15.82 -3.48 3.76
C LEU A 237 15.89 -3.39 5.29
N GLY A 238 15.61 -2.20 5.87
CA GLY A 238 15.68 -1.97 7.31
C GLY A 238 17.10 -1.75 7.86
N ALA A 239 18.11 -1.57 7.00
CA ALA A 239 19.52 -1.43 7.43
C ALA A 239 19.95 0.03 7.66
N CYS A 240 19.45 0.98 6.85
CA CYS A 240 19.90 2.39 6.89
C CYS A 240 19.17 3.27 7.88
N LEU A 241 18.06 2.81 8.46
CA LEU A 241 17.19 3.52 9.41
C LEU A 241 16.58 4.83 8.88
N CYS A 242 16.62 5.08 7.57
CA CYS A 242 16.07 6.29 6.95
C CYS A 242 14.54 6.41 7.12
N CYS A 243 13.84 5.27 7.10
CA CYS A 243 12.38 5.20 7.17
C CYS A 243 11.85 4.87 8.59
N VAL A 244 12.61 5.22 9.63
CA VAL A 244 12.20 4.95 11.02
C VAL A 244 10.93 5.73 11.35
N GLU A 245 9.98 5.01 11.94
CA GLU A 245 8.74 5.53 12.49
C GLU A 245 8.64 5.15 13.97
N LYS A 246 8.17 6.09 14.80
CA LYS A 246 7.94 5.83 16.21
C LYS A 246 6.53 5.31 16.42
N VAL A 247 6.40 4.12 16.99
CA VAL A 247 5.11 3.46 17.21
C VAL A 247 4.95 3.05 18.68
N LYS A 248 3.72 2.80 19.09
CA LYS A 248 3.45 2.19 20.40
C LYS A 248 3.98 0.76 20.39
N THR A 249 4.58 0.34 21.49
CA THR A 249 4.84 -1.07 21.79
C THR A 249 3.50 -1.81 21.82
N SER A 250 3.45 -3.02 21.26
CA SER A 250 2.20 -3.75 20.98
C SER A 250 1.24 -3.72 22.18
N ILE A 251 -0.06 -3.57 21.85
CA ILE A 251 -1.17 -3.50 22.82
C ILE A 251 -1.36 -4.82 23.60
N ASP A 252 -0.66 -5.88 23.21
CA ASP A 252 -0.89 -7.26 23.67
C ASP A 252 0.31 -7.89 24.40
N GLN A 253 1.17 -7.08 25.02
CA GLN A 253 2.19 -7.64 25.93
C GLN A 253 1.62 -7.81 27.32
N THR A 254 1.04 -8.99 27.58
CA THR A 254 0.71 -9.47 28.92
C THR A 254 1.97 -9.76 29.77
N THR A 255 3.16 -9.57 29.24
CA THR A 255 4.45 -9.64 29.96
C THR A 255 5.31 -8.45 29.56
N PRO A 256 5.45 -7.42 30.46
CA PRO A 256 6.46 -6.39 30.25
C PRO A 256 7.85 -7.05 30.35
N ASP A 257 8.69 -6.87 29.33
CA ASP A 257 10.11 -7.19 29.43
C ASP A 257 10.72 -6.25 30.49
N PRO A 258 11.15 -6.76 31.63
CA PRO A 258 11.66 -5.93 32.76
C PRO A 258 12.95 -5.19 32.40
N SER A 259 13.58 -5.47 31.25
CA SER A 259 14.79 -4.75 30.80
C SER A 259 14.47 -3.45 30.03
N TYR A 260 13.20 -3.15 29.75
CA TYR A 260 12.78 -1.96 29.00
C TYR A 260 12.08 -0.95 29.91
N SER A 261 12.88 -0.15 30.63
CA SER A 261 12.42 0.93 31.54
C SER A 261 12.18 2.26 30.78
N GLY A 262 11.66 2.25 29.58
CA GLY A 262 11.54 3.47 28.78
C GLY A 262 10.35 3.52 27.85
N GLY A 263 9.17 3.83 28.38
CA GLY A 263 8.08 4.39 27.58
C GLY A 263 7.34 3.40 26.65
N GLU A 264 6.06 3.65 26.49
CA GLU A 264 5.10 2.89 25.68
C GLU A 264 5.37 2.90 24.14
N THR A 265 6.58 3.26 23.69
CA THR A 265 6.91 3.43 22.27
C THR A 265 8.22 2.78 21.87
N THR A 266 8.29 2.31 20.62
CA THR A 266 9.49 1.77 19.98
C THR A 266 9.68 2.33 18.58
N ASN A 267 10.89 2.22 18.05
CA ASN A 267 11.20 2.59 16.67
C ASN A 267 11.11 1.36 15.76
N VAL A 268 10.46 1.50 14.63
CA VAL A 268 10.33 0.47 13.58
C VAL A 268 10.80 1.03 12.24
N CYS A 269 11.27 0.16 11.36
CA CYS A 269 11.61 0.54 9.99
C CYS A 269 10.41 0.30 9.08
N VAL A 270 9.80 1.35 8.54
CA VAL A 270 8.61 1.24 7.66
C VAL A 270 8.85 0.29 6.48
N CYS A 271 10.05 0.27 5.91
CA CYS A 271 10.38 -0.62 4.79
C CYS A 271 10.48 -2.11 5.14
N LYS A 272 10.64 -2.46 6.43
CA LYS A 272 10.81 -3.85 6.89
C LYS A 272 9.64 -4.30 7.75
N ASP A 273 9.23 -3.46 8.72
CA ASP A 273 8.21 -3.77 9.72
C ASP A 273 6.80 -3.36 9.24
N GLY A 274 6.73 -2.45 8.24
CA GLY A 274 5.56 -2.00 7.50
C GLY A 274 5.70 -2.34 6.00
N PRO A 275 5.14 -1.55 5.07
CA PRO A 275 4.56 -0.22 5.29
C PRO A 275 3.18 -0.23 5.95
N VAL A 276 2.51 -1.38 6.02
CA VAL A 276 1.18 -1.51 6.61
C VAL A 276 1.28 -1.71 8.11
N PHE A 277 0.56 -0.88 8.86
CA PHE A 277 0.49 -0.95 10.33
C PHE A 277 -0.96 -0.87 10.81
N ASP A 278 -1.29 -1.60 11.87
CA ASP A 278 -2.49 -1.34 12.66
C ASP A 278 -2.41 0.11 13.19
N VAL A 279 -3.44 0.90 12.94
CA VAL A 279 -3.47 2.32 13.35
C VAL A 279 -3.42 2.51 14.86
N LYS A 280 -3.76 1.49 15.65
CA LYS A 280 -3.63 1.51 17.12
C LYS A 280 -2.17 1.61 17.57
N ARG A 281 -1.23 1.17 16.74
CA ARG A 281 0.21 1.29 16.99
C ARG A 281 0.77 2.66 16.64
N LEU A 282 0.09 3.40 15.76
CA LEU A 282 0.58 4.70 15.29
C LEU A 282 0.32 5.79 16.34
N LEU A 283 1.21 6.79 16.40
CA LEU A 283 1.09 7.95 17.30
C LEU A 283 0.25 9.06 16.64
N TRP A 284 -0.98 8.73 16.30
CA TRP A 284 -1.91 9.62 15.58
C TRP A 284 -3.02 10.15 16.48
#